data_a146594f0c21aaf79aa322fb125e5bda
#
_entry.id   a146594f0c21aaf79aa322fb125e5bda
#
_cell.length_a   1.000
_cell.length_b   1.000
_cell.length_c   1.000
_cell.angle_alpha   90.00
_cell.angle_beta   90.00
_cell.angle_gamma   90.00
#
_symmetry.space_group_name_H-M   'P 1'
#
loop_
_entity.id
_entity.type
_entity.pdbx_description
1 polymer ?
#
loop_
_entity_poly.entity_id
_entity_poly.type
_entity_poly.pdbx_seq_one_letter_code
_entity_poly.pdbx_strand_id
1 'polypeptide(L)'
;MEFTEYNDIVKGWVQEVLDNHQKDAELTLKYCNDIIEYADRTDDAKLLGFGYYYIAEVYYILNDGDSFFATVSKALSYLEKAGEWELIARSYNILGIIAMNRGNLPIAYDYYLNGLVYCRKLSAPEVEIIIKINCGSLNIQGRQYGEAEKFLYEALELAKRLPKDKTYHSYMVCIYQNIAICLVLQGKLEGVDGIFRKVHTDHWQEADYLDKIGVLCAETLYYHRSGSYELRDECIAHIDGDVGNNIAFMDIFDDLYTYCELLLECDKDKEFWNIIDTLEPMIRNFNITNMQLKEISLKIKYYRKHNQNAEYLQAAGLYYELSERREVETRDMIN
;
A
#
# COMPACT_ATOMS: atom_id res chain seq x y z
N MET A 1 -13.79 -16.10 9.19
CA MET A 1 -13.68 -17.15 10.28
C MET A 1 -14.88 -17.12 11.20
N GLU A 2 -15.40 -18.26 11.60
CA GLU A 2 -16.43 -18.38 12.65
C GLU A 2 -15.84 -19.11 13.88
N PHE A 3 -16.25 -18.69 15.08
CA PHE A 3 -15.71 -19.21 16.37
C PHE A 3 -16.85 -19.66 17.29
N THR A 4 -17.98 -20.08 16.71
CA THR A 4 -19.19 -20.46 17.45
C THR A 4 -19.00 -21.70 18.33
N GLU A 5 -18.08 -22.59 17.96
CA GLU A 5 -17.75 -23.85 18.66
C GLU A 5 -16.93 -23.68 19.95
N TYR A 6 -16.35 -22.50 20.17
CA TYR A 6 -15.47 -22.25 21.32
C TYR A 6 -16.24 -21.75 22.55
N ASN A 7 -15.62 -21.90 23.72
CA ASN A 7 -16.15 -21.37 24.95
C ASN A 7 -16.09 -19.83 25.00
N ASP A 8 -16.82 -19.21 25.92
CA ASP A 8 -16.97 -17.76 25.99
C ASP A 8 -15.67 -17.01 26.29
N ILE A 9 -14.70 -17.64 26.96
CA ILE A 9 -13.38 -17.04 27.24
C ILE A 9 -12.61 -16.88 25.92
N VAL A 10 -12.50 -17.94 25.13
CA VAL A 10 -11.80 -17.90 23.82
C VAL A 10 -12.49 -16.94 22.87
N LYS A 11 -13.83 -16.95 22.82
CA LYS A 11 -14.60 -15.98 22.05
C LYS A 11 -14.30 -14.54 22.46
N GLY A 12 -14.16 -14.29 23.76
CA GLY A 12 -13.79 -12.99 24.29
C GLY A 12 -12.41 -12.56 23.81
N TRP A 13 -11.40 -13.44 23.87
CA TRP A 13 -10.05 -13.12 23.36
C TRP A 13 -10.03 -12.84 21.86
N VAL A 14 -10.73 -13.66 21.07
CA VAL A 14 -10.88 -13.45 19.62
C VAL A 14 -11.51 -12.10 19.31
N GLN A 15 -12.59 -11.74 20.04
CA GLN A 15 -13.25 -10.45 19.84
C GLN A 15 -12.34 -9.28 20.19
N GLU A 16 -11.59 -9.37 21.28
CA GLU A 16 -10.60 -8.33 21.66
C GLU A 16 -9.52 -8.16 20.59
N VAL A 17 -9.02 -9.25 19.99
CA VAL A 17 -8.08 -9.16 18.86
C VAL A 17 -8.72 -8.44 17.68
N LEU A 18 -9.92 -8.83 17.26
CA LEU A 18 -10.62 -8.23 16.12
C LEU A 18 -10.92 -6.74 16.32
N ASP A 19 -11.22 -6.32 17.55
CA ASP A 19 -11.54 -4.92 17.84
C ASP A 19 -10.31 -4.01 17.98
N ASN A 20 -9.13 -4.60 18.26
CA ASN A 20 -7.93 -3.85 18.62
C ASN A 20 -6.74 -3.99 17.67
N HIS A 21 -6.72 -4.96 16.75
CA HIS A 21 -5.53 -5.28 15.92
C HIS A 21 -4.93 -4.10 15.13
N GLN A 22 -5.74 -3.08 14.82
CA GLN A 22 -5.28 -1.87 14.14
C GLN A 22 -5.11 -0.66 15.07
N LYS A 23 -5.46 -0.79 16.36
CA LYS A 23 -5.52 0.34 17.31
C LYS A 23 -4.55 0.20 18.47
N ASP A 24 -4.37 -1.03 18.98
CA ASP A 24 -3.59 -1.33 20.18
C ASP A 24 -2.77 -2.61 19.96
N ALA A 25 -1.52 -2.41 19.55
CA ALA A 25 -0.59 -3.49 19.26
C ALA A 25 -0.29 -4.34 20.50
N GLU A 26 -0.13 -3.72 21.69
CA GLU A 26 0.21 -4.42 22.94
C GLU A 26 -0.95 -5.32 23.40
N LEU A 27 -2.17 -4.79 23.36
CA LEU A 27 -3.37 -5.54 23.72
C LEU A 27 -3.62 -6.70 22.74
N THR A 28 -3.42 -6.46 21.45
CA THR A 28 -3.53 -7.49 20.41
C THR A 28 -2.53 -8.61 20.64
N LEU A 29 -1.25 -8.28 20.86
CA LEU A 29 -0.21 -9.29 21.15
C LEU A 29 -0.55 -10.11 22.40
N LYS A 30 -1.06 -9.48 23.45
CA LYS A 30 -1.47 -10.16 24.69
C LYS A 30 -2.53 -11.23 24.39
N TYR A 31 -3.64 -10.85 23.78
CA TYR A 31 -4.72 -11.79 23.51
C TYR A 31 -4.37 -12.85 22.46
N CYS A 32 -3.55 -12.51 21.46
CA CYS A 32 -3.01 -13.50 20.53
C CYS A 32 -2.15 -14.56 21.25
N ASN A 33 -1.32 -14.17 22.22
CA ASN A 33 -0.54 -15.12 23.02
C ASN A 33 -1.42 -16.00 23.90
N ASP A 34 -2.47 -15.43 24.53
CA ASP A 34 -3.44 -16.21 25.33
C ASP A 34 -4.15 -17.25 24.44
N ILE A 35 -4.53 -16.87 23.21
CA ILE A 35 -5.14 -17.78 22.21
C ILE A 35 -4.16 -18.88 21.82
N ILE A 36 -2.90 -18.55 21.52
CA ILE A 36 -1.87 -19.51 21.11
C ILE A 36 -1.59 -20.50 22.26
N GLU A 37 -1.46 -20.03 23.51
CA GLU A 37 -1.23 -20.90 24.66
C GLU A 37 -2.40 -21.89 24.87
N TYR A 38 -3.63 -21.46 24.68
CA TYR A 38 -4.80 -22.33 24.72
C TYR A 38 -4.78 -23.34 23.56
N ALA A 39 -4.50 -22.86 22.34
CA ALA A 39 -4.51 -23.66 21.15
C ALA A 39 -3.41 -24.73 21.11
N ASP A 40 -2.23 -24.44 21.64
CA ASP A 40 -1.14 -25.41 21.78
C ASP A 40 -1.52 -26.58 22.71
N ARG A 41 -2.31 -26.33 23.76
CA ARG A 41 -2.79 -27.38 24.66
C ARG A 41 -3.88 -28.26 24.05
N THR A 42 -4.62 -27.71 23.10
CA THR A 42 -5.77 -28.38 22.45
C THR A 42 -5.45 -28.88 21.03
N ASP A 43 -4.24 -28.65 20.53
CA ASP A 43 -3.79 -28.94 19.16
C ASP A 43 -4.74 -28.31 18.11
N ASP A 44 -5.15 -27.06 18.35
CA ASP A 44 -6.13 -26.37 17.53
C ASP A 44 -5.45 -25.52 16.44
N ALA A 45 -5.33 -26.06 15.24
CA ALA A 45 -4.69 -25.40 14.11
C ALA A 45 -5.40 -24.07 13.70
N LYS A 46 -6.72 -23.97 13.89
CA LYS A 46 -7.48 -22.77 13.52
C LYS A 46 -7.13 -21.60 14.42
N LEU A 47 -7.12 -21.82 15.73
CA LEU A 47 -6.73 -20.80 16.70
C LEU A 47 -5.23 -20.46 16.61
N LEU A 48 -4.34 -21.44 16.36
CA LEU A 48 -2.93 -21.19 16.12
C LEU A 48 -2.73 -20.31 14.88
N GLY A 49 -3.40 -20.63 13.79
CA GLY A 49 -3.36 -19.84 12.56
C GLY A 49 -3.86 -18.41 12.78
N PHE A 50 -4.97 -18.25 13.49
CA PHE A 50 -5.52 -16.94 13.85
C PHE A 50 -4.54 -16.13 14.71
N GLY A 51 -4.03 -16.68 15.79
CA GLY A 51 -3.12 -15.97 16.70
C GLY A 51 -1.83 -15.53 16.01
N TYR A 52 -1.17 -16.43 15.26
CA TYR A 52 0.03 -16.07 14.52
C TYR A 52 -0.22 -15.07 13.39
N TYR A 53 -1.38 -15.12 12.70
CA TYR A 53 -1.73 -14.13 11.68
C TYR A 53 -1.81 -12.72 12.27
N TYR A 54 -2.54 -12.52 13.37
CA TYR A 54 -2.68 -11.19 13.97
C TYR A 54 -1.40 -10.71 14.66
N ILE A 55 -0.55 -11.58 15.19
CA ILE A 55 0.81 -11.20 15.61
C ILE A 55 1.64 -10.71 14.40
N ALA A 56 1.57 -11.42 13.26
CA ALA A 56 2.26 -10.98 12.06
C ALA A 56 1.73 -9.61 11.56
N GLU A 57 0.40 -9.38 11.59
CA GLU A 57 -0.18 -8.10 11.24
C GLU A 57 0.32 -6.97 12.15
N VAL A 58 0.46 -7.21 13.46
CA VAL A 58 1.09 -6.24 14.38
C VAL A 58 2.54 -5.95 13.98
N TYR A 59 3.35 -6.95 13.66
CA TYR A 59 4.72 -6.71 13.19
C TYR A 59 4.77 -5.95 11.87
N TYR A 60 3.82 -6.19 10.96
CA TYR A 60 3.67 -5.40 9.74
C TYR A 60 3.40 -3.92 10.05
N ILE A 61 2.44 -3.62 10.95
CA ILE A 61 2.11 -2.25 11.36
C ILE A 61 3.31 -1.57 12.05
N LEU A 62 4.08 -2.32 12.86
CA LEU A 62 5.29 -1.84 13.53
C LEU A 62 6.51 -1.76 12.59
N ASN A 63 6.34 -2.15 11.32
CA ASN A 63 7.41 -2.21 10.31
C ASN A 63 8.60 -3.13 10.71
N ASP A 64 8.32 -4.17 11.51
CA ASP A 64 9.28 -5.23 11.84
C ASP A 64 9.15 -6.38 10.83
N GLY A 65 9.81 -6.21 9.68
CA GLY A 65 9.71 -7.16 8.58
C GLY A 65 10.26 -8.56 8.91
N ASP A 66 11.31 -8.65 9.72
CA ASP A 66 11.93 -9.95 10.05
C ASP A 66 11.01 -10.77 10.98
N SER A 67 10.47 -10.16 12.02
CA SER A 67 9.48 -10.79 12.89
C SER A 67 8.20 -11.12 12.12
N PHE A 68 7.78 -10.27 11.18
CA PHE A 68 6.66 -10.55 10.29
C PHE A 68 6.88 -11.84 9.49
N PHE A 69 8.00 -11.96 8.75
CA PHE A 69 8.26 -13.14 7.91
C PHE A 69 8.33 -14.43 8.71
N ALA A 70 9.00 -14.41 9.88
CA ALA A 70 9.08 -15.56 10.77
C ALA A 70 7.70 -15.99 11.28
N THR A 71 6.83 -15.02 11.57
CA THR A 71 5.52 -15.28 12.16
C THR A 71 4.47 -15.66 11.12
N VAL A 72 4.44 -14.96 9.97
CA VAL A 72 3.49 -15.27 8.89
C VAL A 72 3.69 -16.67 8.30
N SER A 73 4.93 -17.16 8.25
CA SER A 73 5.21 -18.52 7.82
C SER A 73 4.57 -19.57 8.73
N LYS A 74 4.60 -19.34 10.06
CA LYS A 74 3.88 -20.17 11.03
C LYS A 74 2.37 -20.09 10.83
N ALA A 75 1.85 -18.85 10.69
CA ALA A 75 0.43 -18.64 10.46
C ALA A 75 -0.07 -19.42 9.23
N LEU A 76 0.61 -19.27 8.09
CA LEU A 76 0.25 -19.96 6.85
C LEU A 76 0.17 -21.49 7.02
N SER A 77 1.15 -22.11 7.70
CA SER A 77 1.16 -23.54 7.94
C SER A 77 -0.08 -24.03 8.72
N TYR A 78 -0.51 -23.27 9.74
CA TYR A 78 -1.71 -23.63 10.53
C TYR A 78 -3.01 -23.27 9.79
N LEU A 79 -3.07 -22.12 9.13
CA LEU A 79 -4.23 -21.69 8.36
C LEU A 79 -4.54 -22.67 7.20
N GLU A 80 -3.51 -23.21 6.54
CA GLU A 80 -3.70 -24.25 5.51
C GLU A 80 -4.32 -25.52 6.06
N LYS A 81 -3.84 -25.99 7.22
CA LYS A 81 -4.42 -27.15 7.92
C LYS A 81 -5.87 -26.93 8.33
N ALA A 82 -6.19 -25.71 8.74
CA ALA A 82 -7.54 -25.33 9.15
C ALA A 82 -8.48 -25.00 7.97
N GLY A 83 -7.95 -24.75 6.77
CA GLY A 83 -8.74 -24.36 5.60
C GLY A 83 -9.24 -22.92 5.65
N GLU A 84 -8.52 -22.03 6.35
CA GLU A 84 -8.91 -20.63 6.54
C GLU A 84 -8.39 -19.73 5.41
N TRP A 85 -9.01 -19.90 4.25
CA TRP A 85 -8.54 -19.35 2.98
C TRP A 85 -8.47 -17.82 2.94
N GLU A 86 -9.33 -17.13 3.68
CA GLU A 86 -9.33 -15.67 3.74
C GLU A 86 -8.04 -15.13 4.38
N LEU A 87 -7.66 -15.64 5.56
CA LEU A 87 -6.45 -15.20 6.23
C LEU A 87 -5.19 -15.59 5.45
N ILE A 88 -5.22 -16.71 4.73
CA ILE A 88 -4.14 -17.07 3.79
C ILE A 88 -4.01 -16.05 2.67
N ALA A 89 -5.13 -15.68 2.02
CA ALA A 89 -5.11 -14.68 0.95
C ALA A 89 -4.63 -13.31 1.46
N ARG A 90 -5.07 -12.88 2.65
CA ARG A 90 -4.60 -11.67 3.31
C ARG A 90 -3.11 -11.73 3.65
N SER A 91 -2.60 -12.87 4.13
CA SER A 91 -1.17 -13.07 4.40
C SER A 91 -0.34 -12.88 3.13
N TYR A 92 -0.75 -13.47 2.02
CA TYR A 92 -0.07 -13.29 0.73
C TYR A 92 -0.16 -11.84 0.22
N ASN A 93 -1.25 -11.15 0.48
CA ASN A 93 -1.37 -9.72 0.16
C ASN A 93 -0.33 -8.88 0.92
N ILE A 94 -0.19 -9.08 2.23
CA ILE A 94 0.80 -8.36 3.03
C ILE A 94 2.23 -8.72 2.61
N LEU A 95 2.53 -10.00 2.34
CA LEU A 95 3.81 -10.43 1.78
C LEU A 95 4.14 -9.70 0.47
N GLY A 96 3.14 -9.55 -0.41
CA GLY A 96 3.26 -8.80 -1.65
C GLY A 96 3.56 -7.31 -1.42
N ILE A 97 2.87 -6.66 -0.49
CA ILE A 97 3.10 -5.26 -0.12
C ILE A 97 4.54 -5.07 0.42
N ILE A 98 5.00 -5.93 1.32
CA ILE A 98 6.36 -5.85 1.87
C ILE A 98 7.42 -6.05 0.77
N ALA A 99 7.23 -7.03 -0.12
CA ALA A 99 8.13 -7.25 -1.24
C ALA A 99 8.17 -6.05 -2.20
N MET A 100 7.02 -5.44 -2.48
CA MET A 100 6.90 -4.23 -3.29
C MET A 100 7.63 -3.04 -2.62
N ASN A 101 7.41 -2.83 -1.32
CA ASN A 101 8.07 -1.77 -0.55
C ASN A 101 9.60 -1.96 -0.48
N ARG A 102 10.09 -3.21 -0.53
CA ARG A 102 11.51 -3.53 -0.67
C ARG A 102 12.04 -3.43 -2.10
N GLY A 103 11.19 -3.08 -3.07
CA GLY A 103 11.53 -2.92 -4.49
C GLY A 103 11.65 -4.23 -5.27
N ASN A 104 11.18 -5.35 -4.72
CA ASN A 104 11.21 -6.64 -5.38
C ASN A 104 9.86 -6.94 -6.08
N LEU A 105 9.64 -6.25 -7.21
CA LEU A 105 8.39 -6.36 -7.96
C LEU A 105 8.06 -7.79 -8.43
N PRO A 106 9.01 -8.63 -8.91
CA PRO A 106 8.70 -10.00 -9.30
C PRO A 106 8.18 -10.85 -8.13
N ILE A 107 8.83 -10.81 -6.96
CA ILE A 107 8.38 -11.55 -5.78
C ILE A 107 7.02 -11.02 -5.28
N ALA A 108 6.84 -9.70 -5.28
CA ALA A 108 5.54 -9.10 -4.93
C ALA A 108 4.42 -9.63 -5.84
N TYR A 109 4.68 -9.70 -7.15
CA TYR A 109 3.73 -10.23 -8.12
C TYR A 109 3.37 -11.70 -7.84
N ASP A 110 4.37 -12.54 -7.57
CA ASP A 110 4.15 -13.93 -7.22
C ASP A 110 3.31 -14.11 -5.95
N TYR A 111 3.58 -13.31 -4.92
CA TYR A 111 2.75 -13.32 -3.71
C TYR A 111 1.30 -12.91 -3.99
N TYR A 112 1.07 -11.85 -4.75
CA TYR A 112 -0.29 -11.44 -5.12
C TYR A 112 -1.02 -12.52 -5.92
N LEU A 113 -0.35 -13.15 -6.89
CA LEU A 113 -0.94 -14.25 -7.65
C LEU A 113 -1.30 -15.46 -6.75
N ASN A 114 -0.45 -15.81 -5.79
CA ASN A 114 -0.75 -16.84 -4.80
C ASN A 114 -1.99 -16.44 -3.96
N GLY A 115 -2.08 -15.20 -3.49
CA GLY A 115 -3.27 -14.70 -2.81
C GLY A 115 -4.55 -14.87 -3.63
N LEU A 116 -4.51 -14.51 -4.92
CA LEU A 116 -5.65 -14.67 -5.84
C LEU A 116 -6.07 -16.14 -6.04
N VAL A 117 -5.15 -17.10 -5.93
CA VAL A 117 -5.52 -18.55 -5.98
C VAL A 117 -6.46 -18.90 -4.82
N TYR A 118 -6.20 -18.36 -3.62
CA TYR A 118 -7.05 -18.62 -2.44
C TYR A 118 -8.35 -17.83 -2.48
N CYS A 119 -8.38 -16.64 -3.07
CA CYS A 119 -9.61 -15.85 -3.24
C CYS A 119 -10.69 -16.63 -4.01
N ARG A 120 -10.34 -17.53 -4.92
CA ARG A 120 -11.31 -18.37 -5.64
C ARG A 120 -12.12 -19.30 -4.74
N LYS A 121 -11.70 -19.49 -3.49
CA LYS A 121 -12.39 -20.30 -2.48
C LYS A 121 -13.28 -19.46 -1.56
N LEU A 122 -13.26 -18.13 -1.73
CA LEU A 122 -14.03 -17.18 -0.91
C LEU A 122 -15.35 -16.85 -1.59
N SER A 123 -16.36 -16.60 -0.75
CA SER A 123 -17.66 -16.06 -1.20
C SER A 123 -17.68 -14.53 -1.24
N ALA A 124 -16.85 -13.88 -0.42
CA ALA A 124 -16.76 -12.44 -0.30
C ALA A 124 -15.58 -11.91 -1.18
N PRO A 125 -15.80 -10.89 -2.03
CA PRO A 125 -14.82 -10.45 -3.00
C PRO A 125 -13.81 -9.43 -2.48
N GLU A 126 -13.92 -8.94 -1.24
CA GLU A 126 -13.16 -7.80 -0.71
C GLU A 126 -11.65 -8.03 -0.78
N VAL A 127 -11.19 -9.21 -0.37
CA VAL A 127 -9.75 -9.54 -0.43
C VAL A 127 -9.25 -9.62 -1.86
N GLU A 128 -10.08 -10.18 -2.78
CA GLU A 128 -9.75 -10.23 -4.20
C GLU A 128 -9.63 -8.84 -4.81
N ILE A 129 -10.53 -7.92 -4.44
CA ILE A 129 -10.50 -6.51 -4.88
C ILE A 129 -9.17 -5.85 -4.47
N ILE A 130 -8.80 -5.96 -3.19
CA ILE A 130 -7.55 -5.36 -2.68
C ILE A 130 -6.34 -5.92 -3.42
N ILE A 131 -6.24 -7.24 -3.57
CA ILE A 131 -5.11 -7.86 -4.26
C ILE A 131 -5.05 -7.41 -5.74
N LYS A 132 -6.20 -7.30 -6.42
CA LYS A 132 -6.24 -6.82 -7.80
C LYS A 132 -5.84 -5.35 -7.93
N ILE A 133 -6.21 -4.49 -6.98
CA ILE A 133 -5.74 -3.10 -6.93
C ILE A 133 -4.21 -3.08 -6.78
N ASN A 134 -3.65 -3.87 -5.86
CA ASN A 134 -2.21 -3.96 -5.65
C ASN A 134 -1.47 -4.53 -6.87
N CYS A 135 -2.04 -5.53 -7.57
CA CYS A 135 -1.52 -5.98 -8.86
C CYS A 135 -1.53 -4.86 -9.90
N GLY A 136 -2.59 -4.06 -9.94
CA GLY A 136 -2.68 -2.90 -10.83
C GLY A 136 -1.58 -1.88 -10.56
N SER A 137 -1.43 -1.46 -9.30
CA SER A 137 -0.40 -0.51 -8.86
C SER A 137 1.02 -1.03 -9.15
N LEU A 138 1.31 -2.30 -8.83
CA LEU A 138 2.58 -2.95 -9.13
C LEU A 138 2.89 -2.93 -10.64
N ASN A 139 1.90 -3.25 -11.49
CA ASN A 139 2.07 -3.26 -12.93
C ASN A 139 2.24 -1.84 -13.51
N ILE A 140 1.63 -0.81 -12.89
CA ILE A 140 1.90 0.61 -13.23
C ILE A 140 3.37 0.94 -12.95
N GLN A 141 3.90 0.59 -11.76
CA GLN A 141 5.31 0.79 -11.42
C GLN A 141 6.25 0.05 -12.38
N GLY A 142 5.90 -1.18 -12.77
CA GLY A 142 6.60 -1.98 -13.76
C GLY A 142 6.40 -1.54 -15.22
N ARG A 143 5.61 -0.49 -15.47
CA ARG A 143 5.21 0.00 -16.80
C ARG A 143 4.50 -1.04 -17.67
N GLN A 144 3.88 -2.04 -17.04
CA GLN A 144 3.07 -3.08 -17.70
C GLN A 144 1.60 -2.62 -17.75
N TYR A 145 1.34 -1.51 -18.40
CA TYR A 145 0.05 -0.82 -18.35
C TYR A 145 -1.14 -1.67 -18.81
N GLY A 146 -0.96 -2.55 -19.79
CA GLY A 146 -2.02 -3.44 -20.27
C GLY A 146 -2.48 -4.43 -19.20
N GLU A 147 -1.55 -5.02 -18.44
CA GLU A 147 -1.88 -5.88 -17.31
C GLU A 147 -2.46 -5.07 -16.14
N ALA A 148 -1.96 -3.85 -15.91
CA ALA A 148 -2.51 -2.95 -14.90
C ALA A 148 -4.00 -2.65 -15.18
N GLU A 149 -4.34 -2.23 -16.39
CA GLU A 149 -5.73 -1.97 -16.80
C GLU A 149 -6.61 -3.20 -16.55
N LYS A 150 -6.17 -4.38 -16.93
CA LYS A 150 -6.93 -5.63 -16.74
C LYS A 150 -7.27 -5.87 -15.27
N PHE A 151 -6.27 -5.85 -14.38
CA PHE A 151 -6.50 -6.06 -12.95
C PHE A 151 -7.42 -5.00 -12.35
N LEU A 152 -7.23 -3.72 -12.72
CA LEU A 152 -8.03 -2.62 -12.19
C LEU A 152 -9.48 -2.67 -12.67
N TYR A 153 -9.74 -3.00 -13.94
CA TYR A 153 -11.11 -3.18 -14.43
C TYR A 153 -11.79 -4.42 -13.84
N GLU A 154 -11.05 -5.52 -13.61
CA GLU A 154 -11.58 -6.67 -12.90
C GLU A 154 -11.93 -6.30 -11.43
N ALA A 155 -11.08 -5.54 -10.73
CA ALA A 155 -11.37 -5.02 -9.40
C ALA A 155 -12.63 -4.13 -9.40
N LEU A 156 -12.77 -3.25 -10.41
CA LEU A 156 -13.93 -2.37 -10.57
C LEU A 156 -15.24 -3.16 -10.71
N GLU A 157 -15.25 -4.23 -11.52
CA GLU A 157 -16.43 -5.05 -11.71
C GLU A 157 -16.81 -5.84 -10.45
N LEU A 158 -15.85 -6.24 -9.64
CA LEU A 158 -16.10 -6.86 -8.34
C LEU A 158 -16.63 -5.84 -7.34
N ALA A 159 -15.99 -4.67 -7.23
CA ALA A 159 -16.37 -3.64 -6.28
C ALA A 159 -17.78 -3.11 -6.51
N LYS A 160 -18.25 -3.02 -7.76
CA LYS A 160 -19.64 -2.61 -8.10
C LYS A 160 -20.72 -3.49 -7.47
N ARG A 161 -20.37 -4.70 -7.02
CA ARG A 161 -21.31 -5.67 -6.41
C ARG A 161 -21.38 -5.53 -4.89
N LEU A 162 -20.49 -4.74 -4.29
CA LEU A 162 -20.46 -4.53 -2.84
C LEU A 162 -21.62 -3.64 -2.37
N PRO A 163 -22.03 -3.77 -1.09
CA PRO A 163 -22.87 -2.79 -0.44
C PRO A 163 -22.22 -1.39 -0.52
N LYS A 164 -23.03 -0.36 -0.74
CA LYS A 164 -22.55 1.03 -0.85
C LYS A 164 -22.29 1.66 0.52
N ASP A 165 -21.38 1.09 1.27
CA ASP A 165 -20.88 1.61 2.53
C ASP A 165 -19.55 2.40 2.34
N LYS A 166 -18.95 2.83 3.44
CA LYS A 166 -17.68 3.58 3.41
C LYS A 166 -16.57 2.79 2.70
N THR A 167 -16.49 1.49 2.94
CA THR A 167 -15.47 0.61 2.33
C THR A 167 -15.63 0.53 0.81
N TYR A 168 -16.86 0.45 0.32
CA TYR A 168 -17.16 0.53 -1.11
C TYR A 168 -16.64 1.82 -1.72
N HIS A 169 -16.88 2.97 -1.09
CA HIS A 169 -16.45 4.26 -1.61
C HIS A 169 -14.91 4.37 -1.66
N SER A 170 -14.20 3.91 -0.63
CA SER A 170 -12.74 3.88 -0.61
C SER A 170 -12.18 2.99 -1.74
N TYR A 171 -12.71 1.77 -1.94
CA TYR A 171 -12.29 0.93 -3.07
C TYR A 171 -12.52 1.61 -4.42
N MET A 172 -13.68 2.24 -4.62
CA MET A 172 -14.00 2.91 -5.87
C MET A 172 -13.06 4.07 -6.15
N VAL A 173 -12.73 4.88 -5.13
CA VAL A 173 -11.77 5.99 -5.25
C VAL A 173 -10.39 5.45 -5.64
N CYS A 174 -9.87 4.47 -4.92
CA CYS A 174 -8.57 3.87 -5.17
C CYS A 174 -8.49 3.24 -6.57
N ILE A 175 -9.53 2.52 -7.01
CA ILE A 175 -9.58 1.91 -8.34
C ILE A 175 -9.59 2.98 -9.43
N TYR A 176 -10.46 4.00 -9.34
CA TYR A 176 -10.56 5.05 -10.35
C TYR A 176 -9.29 5.88 -10.42
N GLN A 177 -8.66 6.21 -9.30
CA GLN A 177 -7.37 6.88 -9.24
C GLN A 177 -6.30 6.09 -10.00
N ASN A 178 -6.14 4.80 -9.70
CA ASN A 178 -5.15 3.95 -10.37
C ASN A 178 -5.44 3.78 -11.87
N ILE A 179 -6.71 3.67 -12.29
CA ILE A 179 -7.09 3.65 -13.72
C ILE A 179 -6.68 4.98 -14.37
N ALA A 180 -6.99 6.12 -13.75
CA ALA A 180 -6.63 7.43 -14.29
C ALA A 180 -5.11 7.58 -14.46
N ILE A 181 -4.32 7.25 -13.41
CA ILE A 181 -2.85 7.26 -13.48
C ILE A 181 -2.35 6.36 -14.60
N CYS A 182 -2.86 5.13 -14.72
CA CYS A 182 -2.48 4.18 -15.73
C CYS A 182 -2.72 4.73 -17.15
N LEU A 183 -3.88 5.34 -17.39
CA LEU A 183 -4.23 5.95 -18.69
C LEU A 183 -3.36 7.17 -18.99
N VAL A 184 -3.16 8.07 -18.03
CA VAL A 184 -2.32 9.27 -18.19
C VAL A 184 -0.88 8.91 -18.52
N LEU A 185 -0.30 7.92 -17.83
CA LEU A 185 1.07 7.47 -18.10
C LEU A 185 1.25 6.81 -19.48
N GLN A 186 0.17 6.30 -20.08
CA GLN A 186 0.13 5.82 -21.46
C GLN A 186 -0.09 6.94 -22.49
N GLY A 187 -0.36 8.16 -22.06
CA GLY A 187 -0.79 9.27 -22.95
C GLY A 187 -2.23 9.16 -23.44
N LYS A 188 -3.04 8.28 -22.86
CA LYS A 188 -4.47 8.12 -23.15
C LYS A 188 -5.27 9.10 -22.31
N LEU A 189 -5.39 10.35 -22.73
CA LEU A 189 -6.03 11.41 -21.93
C LEU A 189 -7.54 11.51 -22.13
N GLU A 190 -8.06 10.94 -23.20
CA GLU A 190 -9.49 11.01 -23.53
C GLU A 190 -10.32 10.26 -22.47
N GLY A 191 -11.34 10.93 -21.93
CA GLY A 191 -12.26 10.38 -20.94
C GLY A 191 -11.74 10.35 -19.50
N VAL A 192 -10.47 10.69 -19.24
CA VAL A 192 -9.90 10.70 -17.87
C VAL A 192 -10.58 11.75 -16.99
N ASP A 193 -10.96 12.90 -17.54
CA ASP A 193 -11.76 13.92 -16.83
C ASP A 193 -13.11 13.36 -16.34
N GLY A 194 -13.71 12.47 -17.12
CA GLY A 194 -14.93 11.77 -16.75
C GLY A 194 -14.74 10.84 -15.52
N ILE A 195 -13.57 10.23 -15.39
CA ILE A 195 -13.21 9.40 -14.23
C ILE A 195 -13.15 10.28 -12.99
N PHE A 196 -12.40 11.39 -13.01
CA PHE A 196 -12.29 12.30 -11.87
C PHE A 196 -13.63 12.94 -11.50
N ARG A 197 -14.41 13.38 -12.51
CA ARG A 197 -15.76 13.90 -12.26
C ARG A 197 -16.62 12.88 -11.54
N LYS A 198 -16.52 11.60 -11.89
CA LYS A 198 -17.25 10.53 -11.21
C LYS A 198 -16.80 10.34 -9.78
N VAL A 199 -15.48 10.38 -9.50
CA VAL A 199 -14.95 10.34 -8.14
C VAL A 199 -15.52 11.49 -7.30
N HIS A 200 -15.46 12.72 -7.83
CA HIS A 200 -15.96 13.90 -7.12
C HIS A 200 -17.47 13.87 -6.88
N THR A 201 -18.26 13.37 -7.84
CA THR A 201 -19.72 13.34 -7.74
C THR A 201 -20.22 12.21 -6.82
N ASP A 202 -19.65 11.01 -6.97
CA ASP A 202 -20.24 9.79 -6.42
C ASP A 202 -19.54 9.31 -5.13
N HIS A 203 -18.26 9.70 -4.90
CA HIS A 203 -17.42 9.08 -3.87
C HIS A 203 -16.72 10.08 -2.94
N TRP A 204 -16.52 11.34 -3.35
CA TRP A 204 -15.70 12.34 -2.67
C TRP A 204 -16.09 12.60 -1.21
N GLN A 205 -17.38 12.61 -0.91
CA GLN A 205 -17.86 12.91 0.45
C GLN A 205 -17.48 11.81 1.45
N GLU A 206 -17.50 10.56 0.98
CA GLU A 206 -17.18 9.38 1.81
C GLU A 206 -15.69 9.02 1.79
N ALA A 207 -14.91 9.59 0.84
CA ALA A 207 -13.48 9.39 0.73
C ALA A 207 -12.77 9.93 1.96
N ASP A 208 -11.80 9.19 2.47
CA ASP A 208 -10.97 9.68 3.55
C ASP A 208 -9.94 10.72 3.06
N TYR A 209 -9.16 11.24 4.00
CA TYR A 209 -8.19 12.28 3.70
C TYR A 209 -7.09 11.80 2.74
N LEU A 210 -6.58 10.57 2.93
CA LEU A 210 -5.52 10.01 2.10
C LEU A 210 -6.01 9.71 0.69
N ASP A 211 -7.21 9.15 0.56
CA ASP A 211 -7.89 8.95 -0.73
C ASP A 211 -7.97 10.27 -1.51
N LYS A 212 -8.34 11.37 -0.84
CA LYS A 212 -8.43 12.69 -1.45
C LYS A 212 -7.09 13.23 -1.94
N ILE A 213 -6.03 13.11 -1.13
CA ILE A 213 -4.68 13.51 -1.54
C ILE A 213 -4.20 12.68 -2.73
N GLY A 214 -4.39 11.38 -2.71
CA GLY A 214 -4.03 10.52 -3.84
C GLY A 214 -4.73 10.92 -5.14
N VAL A 215 -6.04 11.21 -5.08
CA VAL A 215 -6.79 11.71 -6.24
C VAL A 215 -6.24 13.05 -6.73
N LEU A 216 -5.96 14.00 -5.84
CA LEU A 216 -5.39 15.31 -6.22
C LEU A 216 -4.00 15.17 -6.88
N CYS A 217 -3.16 14.23 -6.43
CA CYS A 217 -1.90 13.91 -7.08
C CYS A 217 -2.13 13.39 -8.53
N ALA A 218 -3.10 12.49 -8.71
CA ALA A 218 -3.45 11.96 -10.02
C ALA A 218 -4.06 13.03 -10.96
N GLU A 219 -4.92 13.91 -10.44
CA GLU A 219 -5.48 15.06 -11.18
C GLU A 219 -4.39 16.04 -11.59
N THR A 220 -3.44 16.34 -10.70
CA THR A 220 -2.29 17.21 -10.99
C THR A 220 -1.50 16.66 -12.19
N LEU A 221 -1.23 15.36 -12.20
CA LEU A 221 -0.55 14.70 -13.31
C LEU A 221 -1.37 14.79 -14.62
N TYR A 222 -2.67 14.53 -14.55
CA TYR A 222 -3.57 14.63 -15.68
C TYR A 222 -3.64 16.05 -16.25
N TYR A 223 -3.86 17.07 -15.41
CA TYR A 223 -3.94 18.47 -15.85
C TYR A 223 -2.61 18.96 -16.43
N HIS A 224 -1.49 18.50 -15.90
CA HIS A 224 -0.19 18.80 -16.50
C HIS A 224 -0.07 18.20 -17.91
N ARG A 225 -0.41 16.93 -18.08
CA ARG A 225 -0.30 16.22 -19.37
C ARG A 225 -1.32 16.69 -20.41
N SER A 226 -2.48 17.19 -19.99
CA SER A 226 -3.53 17.77 -20.84
C SER A 226 -3.30 19.24 -21.19
N GLY A 227 -2.30 19.92 -20.57
CA GLY A 227 -2.04 21.35 -20.77
C GLY A 227 -2.97 22.26 -19.98
N SER A 228 -3.76 21.75 -19.05
CA SER A 228 -4.68 22.51 -18.19
C SER A 228 -3.97 23.06 -16.97
N TYR A 229 -2.99 23.94 -17.16
CA TYR A 229 -2.05 24.37 -16.13
C TYR A 229 -2.69 25.14 -14.96
N GLU A 230 -3.77 25.86 -15.17
CA GLU A 230 -4.50 26.57 -14.11
C GLU A 230 -5.10 25.54 -13.10
N LEU A 231 -5.80 24.52 -13.60
CA LEU A 231 -6.38 23.47 -12.76
C LEU A 231 -5.28 22.64 -12.07
N ARG A 232 -4.16 22.38 -12.74
CA ARG A 232 -2.98 21.77 -12.12
C ARG A 232 -2.51 22.59 -10.91
N ASP A 233 -2.35 23.89 -11.06
CA ASP A 233 -1.83 24.77 -10.00
C ASP A 233 -2.83 24.92 -8.85
N GLU A 234 -4.14 24.82 -9.10
CA GLU A 234 -5.17 24.71 -8.05
C GLU A 234 -5.00 23.43 -7.23
N CYS A 235 -4.81 22.26 -7.89
CA CYS A 235 -4.57 21.00 -7.19
C CYS A 235 -3.28 21.07 -6.34
N ILE A 236 -2.19 21.64 -6.89
CA ILE A 236 -0.92 21.84 -6.18
C ILE A 236 -1.13 22.70 -4.92
N ALA A 237 -1.88 23.80 -5.01
CA ALA A 237 -2.16 24.65 -3.88
C ALA A 237 -2.97 23.95 -2.78
N HIS A 238 -3.90 23.07 -3.14
CA HIS A 238 -4.65 22.25 -2.18
C HIS A 238 -3.73 21.26 -1.46
N ILE A 239 -2.89 20.52 -2.19
CA ILE A 239 -1.95 19.55 -1.60
C ILE A 239 -0.94 20.27 -0.68
N ASP A 240 -0.35 21.40 -1.12
CA ASP A 240 0.62 22.18 -0.33
C ASP A 240 0.02 22.70 0.98
N GLY A 241 -1.27 23.11 0.97
CA GLY A 241 -2.00 23.52 2.16
C GLY A 241 -2.22 22.40 3.17
N ASP A 242 -2.30 21.16 2.70
CA ASP A 242 -2.62 19.99 3.52
C ASP A 242 -1.39 19.24 4.06
N VAL A 243 -0.24 19.36 3.41
CA VAL A 243 1.01 18.61 3.70
C VAL A 243 1.57 18.83 5.11
N GLY A 244 1.15 19.80 5.88
CA GLY A 244 1.60 20.00 7.26
C GLY A 244 0.80 19.25 8.34
N ASN A 245 -0.32 18.62 7.99
CA ASN A 245 -1.39 18.34 8.96
C ASN A 245 -1.65 16.89 9.37
N ASN A 246 -0.88 15.88 9.03
CA ASN A 246 -1.02 14.45 9.36
C ASN A 246 -1.12 13.51 8.14
N ILE A 247 -0.06 13.34 7.40
CA ILE A 247 -0.04 12.31 6.36
C ILE A 247 0.35 10.97 6.98
N ALA A 248 -0.56 10.01 7.02
CA ALA A 248 -0.24 8.59 7.21
C ALA A 248 0.43 8.09 5.91
N PHE A 249 1.73 8.09 5.94
CA PHE A 249 2.65 8.17 4.85
C PHE A 249 2.75 6.92 3.97
N MET A 250 2.59 5.72 4.55
CA MET A 250 2.87 4.47 3.87
C MET A 250 1.93 4.20 2.70
N ASP A 251 0.66 4.58 2.84
CA ASP A 251 -0.39 4.22 1.90
C ASP A 251 -0.36 5.06 0.61
N ILE A 252 0.21 6.28 0.66
CA ILE A 252 0.26 7.21 -0.47
C ILE A 252 1.68 7.60 -0.91
N PHE A 253 2.71 6.87 -0.44
CA PHE A 253 4.10 7.20 -0.76
C PHE A 253 4.39 7.23 -2.26
N ASP A 254 3.88 6.26 -3.01
CA ASP A 254 4.11 6.17 -4.45
C ASP A 254 3.40 7.29 -5.23
N ASP A 255 2.24 7.72 -4.75
CA ASP A 255 1.53 8.88 -5.29
C ASP A 255 2.32 10.16 -5.05
N LEU A 256 2.81 10.37 -3.83
CA LEU A 256 3.64 11.52 -3.47
C LEU A 256 5.00 11.51 -4.20
N TYR A 257 5.59 10.33 -4.40
CA TYR A 257 6.81 10.20 -5.21
C TYR A 257 6.58 10.68 -6.65
N THR A 258 5.52 10.20 -7.29
CA THR A 258 5.14 10.58 -8.66
C THR A 258 4.79 12.07 -8.73
N TYR A 259 4.11 12.59 -7.70
CA TYR A 259 3.80 14.02 -7.58
C TYR A 259 5.05 14.87 -7.43
N CYS A 260 6.05 14.46 -6.63
CA CYS A 260 7.33 15.16 -6.52
C CYS A 260 8.10 15.20 -7.85
N GLU A 261 8.07 14.11 -8.64
CA GLU A 261 8.65 14.13 -9.99
C GLU A 261 7.98 15.20 -10.87
N LEU A 262 6.66 15.30 -10.77
CA LEU A 262 5.88 16.31 -11.51
C LEU A 262 6.19 17.73 -11.04
N LEU A 263 6.33 17.97 -9.74
CA LEU A 263 6.72 19.29 -9.20
C LEU A 263 8.06 19.74 -9.76
N LEU A 264 9.03 18.83 -9.89
CA LEU A 264 10.31 19.12 -10.55
C LEU A 264 10.14 19.43 -12.04
N GLU A 265 9.25 18.76 -12.76
CA GLU A 265 8.95 19.09 -14.18
C GLU A 265 8.32 20.49 -14.32
N CYS A 266 7.56 20.95 -13.31
CA CYS A 266 6.82 22.21 -13.32
C CYS A 266 7.57 23.40 -12.70
N ASP A 267 8.83 23.26 -12.29
CA ASP A 267 9.62 24.28 -11.57
C ASP A 267 8.96 24.74 -10.26
N LYS A 268 8.27 23.83 -9.55
CA LYS A 268 7.60 24.06 -8.27
C LYS A 268 8.51 23.66 -7.09
N ASP A 269 9.66 24.33 -7.00
CA ASP A 269 10.73 23.96 -6.07
C ASP A 269 10.34 24.08 -4.60
N LYS A 270 9.55 25.10 -4.26
CA LYS A 270 9.09 25.32 -2.88
C LYS A 270 8.18 24.18 -2.44
N GLU A 271 7.19 23.83 -3.25
CA GLU A 271 6.23 22.76 -3.00
C GLU A 271 6.94 21.41 -2.97
N PHE A 272 7.93 21.20 -3.84
CA PHE A 272 8.79 20.01 -3.82
C PHE A 272 9.48 19.85 -2.47
N TRP A 273 10.16 20.87 -1.97
CA TRP A 273 10.86 20.77 -0.70
C TRP A 273 9.91 20.65 0.49
N ASN A 274 8.75 21.29 0.45
CA ASN A 274 7.74 21.13 1.49
C ASN A 274 7.34 19.64 1.66
N ILE A 275 7.14 18.91 0.56
CA ILE A 275 6.89 17.46 0.58
C ILE A 275 8.11 16.69 1.10
N ILE A 276 9.29 16.94 0.54
CA ILE A 276 10.51 16.20 0.92
C ILE A 276 10.84 16.37 2.40
N ASP A 277 10.78 17.58 2.92
CA ASP A 277 11.06 17.88 4.34
C ASP A 277 10.05 17.21 5.29
N THR A 278 8.81 17.03 4.84
CA THR A 278 7.78 16.30 5.57
C THR A 278 8.04 14.79 5.55
N LEU A 279 8.44 14.23 4.40
CA LEU A 279 8.61 12.80 4.20
C LEU A 279 9.91 12.26 4.80
N GLU A 280 11.00 13.01 4.74
CA GLU A 280 12.35 12.53 5.12
C GLU A 280 12.43 11.98 6.55
N PRO A 281 11.87 12.64 7.61
CA PRO A 281 11.88 12.09 8.96
C PRO A 281 11.12 10.76 9.06
N MET A 282 10.02 10.62 8.32
CA MET A 282 9.19 9.42 8.31
C MET A 282 9.91 8.26 7.61
N ILE A 283 10.50 8.51 6.43
CA ILE A 283 11.30 7.52 5.69
C ILE A 283 12.46 7.00 6.55
N ARG A 284 13.12 7.88 7.29
CA ARG A 284 14.21 7.48 8.21
C ARG A 284 13.68 6.59 9.34
N ASN A 285 12.53 6.92 9.93
CA ASN A 285 11.93 6.13 11.01
C ASN A 285 11.48 4.74 10.53
N PHE A 286 10.89 4.65 9.35
CA PHE A 286 10.49 3.36 8.76
C PHE A 286 11.67 2.53 8.27
N ASN A 287 12.83 3.17 7.98
CA ASN A 287 14.08 2.53 7.56
C ASN A 287 13.92 1.54 6.39
N ILE A 288 13.01 1.82 5.46
CA ILE A 288 12.81 1.02 4.25
C ILE A 288 13.75 1.51 3.16
N THR A 289 14.76 0.71 2.82
CA THR A 289 15.84 1.08 1.90
C THR A 289 15.32 1.54 0.54
N ASN A 290 14.29 0.90 -0.01
CA ASN A 290 13.73 1.30 -1.30
C ASN A 290 13.05 2.69 -1.26
N MET A 291 12.41 3.06 -0.16
CA MET A 291 11.85 4.41 0.01
C MET A 291 12.95 5.46 0.13
N GLN A 292 14.02 5.15 0.87
CA GLN A 292 15.20 6.00 0.95
C GLN A 292 15.84 6.21 -0.43
N LEU A 293 15.95 5.16 -1.24
CA LEU A 293 16.45 5.25 -2.62
C LEU A 293 15.56 6.13 -3.50
N LYS A 294 14.23 5.99 -3.40
CA LYS A 294 13.29 6.83 -4.15
C LYS A 294 13.44 8.30 -3.74
N GLU A 295 13.47 8.61 -2.45
CA GLU A 295 13.68 9.98 -1.94
C GLU A 295 14.99 10.58 -2.44
N ILE A 296 16.12 9.87 -2.27
CA ILE A 296 17.43 10.33 -2.73
C ILE A 296 17.46 10.52 -4.25
N SER A 297 16.76 9.68 -5.02
CA SER A 297 16.66 9.85 -6.48
C SER A 297 15.97 11.16 -6.86
N LEU A 298 14.96 11.60 -6.11
CA LEU A 298 14.31 12.91 -6.28
C LEU A 298 15.28 14.06 -5.99
N LYS A 299 16.02 13.98 -4.88
CA LYS A 299 17.06 14.98 -4.53
C LYS A 299 18.15 15.07 -5.59
N ILE A 300 18.60 13.92 -6.13
CA ILE A 300 19.57 13.87 -7.24
C ILE A 300 19.03 14.60 -8.47
N LYS A 301 17.76 14.36 -8.85
CA LYS A 301 17.11 15.06 -9.98
C LYS A 301 17.06 16.56 -9.74
N TYR A 302 16.68 17.00 -8.55
CA TYR A 302 16.64 18.40 -8.15
C TYR A 302 18.03 19.05 -8.25
N TYR A 303 19.06 18.50 -7.58
CA TYR A 303 20.40 19.06 -7.55
C TYR A 303 21.02 19.13 -8.95
N ARG A 304 20.79 18.10 -9.78
CA ARG A 304 21.25 18.09 -11.17
C ARG A 304 20.59 19.20 -11.99
N LYS A 305 19.28 19.40 -11.83
CA LYS A 305 18.51 20.45 -12.52
C LYS A 305 19.03 21.85 -12.16
N HIS A 306 19.39 22.07 -10.90
CA HIS A 306 19.86 23.37 -10.39
C HIS A 306 21.38 23.54 -10.41
N ASN A 307 22.16 22.60 -11.03
CA ASN A 307 23.62 22.63 -11.12
C ASN A 307 24.31 22.68 -9.73
N GLN A 308 23.70 22.10 -8.71
CA GLN A 308 24.25 21.98 -7.34
C GLN A 308 25.17 20.76 -7.27
N ASN A 309 26.40 20.89 -7.80
CA ASN A 309 27.29 19.74 -8.00
C ASN A 309 27.78 19.07 -6.71
N ALA A 310 27.97 19.82 -5.63
CA ALA A 310 28.44 19.25 -4.35
C ALA A 310 27.34 18.37 -3.72
N GLU A 311 26.12 18.88 -3.63
CA GLU A 311 24.94 18.18 -3.11
C GLU A 311 24.58 16.98 -3.99
N TYR A 312 24.69 17.14 -5.31
CA TYR A 312 24.51 16.04 -6.28
C TYR A 312 25.46 14.89 -6.00
N LEU A 313 26.78 15.15 -5.84
CA LEU A 313 27.78 14.11 -5.59
C LEU A 313 27.57 13.42 -4.24
N GLN A 314 27.18 14.17 -3.21
CA GLN A 314 26.86 13.62 -1.89
C GLN A 314 25.63 12.69 -1.97
N ALA A 315 24.55 13.14 -2.62
CA ALA A 315 23.35 12.36 -2.80
C ALA A 315 23.60 11.10 -3.66
N ALA A 316 24.42 11.21 -4.72
CA ALA A 316 24.78 10.06 -5.55
C ALA A 316 25.62 9.02 -4.79
N GLY A 317 26.52 9.45 -3.90
CA GLY A 317 27.26 8.55 -3.01
C GLY A 317 26.34 7.76 -2.08
N LEU A 318 25.40 8.47 -1.41
CA LEU A 318 24.41 7.82 -0.54
C LEU A 318 23.47 6.89 -1.32
N TYR A 319 23.07 7.26 -2.53
CA TYR A 319 22.26 6.40 -3.40
C TYR A 319 22.99 5.08 -3.71
N TYR A 320 24.29 5.15 -3.98
CA TYR A 320 25.11 3.96 -4.23
C TYR A 320 25.16 3.02 -3.02
N GLU A 321 25.46 3.56 -1.82
CA GLU A 321 25.47 2.79 -0.57
C GLU A 321 24.12 2.10 -0.27
N LEU A 322 23.02 2.84 -0.43
CA LEU A 322 21.68 2.29 -0.24
C LEU A 322 21.32 1.24 -1.31
N SER A 323 21.84 1.38 -2.53
CA SER A 323 21.63 0.38 -3.59
C SER A 323 22.30 -0.94 -3.28
N GLU A 324 23.53 -0.92 -2.77
CA GLU A 324 24.23 -2.12 -2.29
C GLU A 324 23.47 -2.80 -1.13
N ARG A 325 22.99 -2.00 -0.17
CA ARG A 325 22.17 -2.51 0.94
C ARG A 325 20.88 -3.18 0.43
N ARG A 326 20.16 -2.58 -0.51
CA ARG A 326 18.95 -3.17 -1.11
C ARG A 326 19.23 -4.49 -1.81
N GLU A 327 20.37 -4.63 -2.49
CA GLU A 327 20.76 -5.89 -3.14
C GLU A 327 20.94 -7.02 -2.12
N VAL A 328 21.52 -6.72 -0.94
CA VAL A 328 21.64 -7.69 0.16
C VAL A 328 20.26 -8.07 0.69
N GLU A 329 19.42 -7.08 1.05
CA GLU A 329 18.06 -7.30 1.54
C GLU A 329 17.20 -8.13 0.55
N THR A 330 17.34 -7.88 -0.76
CA THR A 330 16.63 -8.64 -1.79
C THR A 330 17.11 -10.09 -1.85
N ARG A 331 18.40 -10.34 -1.71
CA ARG A 331 18.99 -11.69 -1.70
C ARG A 331 18.49 -12.49 -0.49
N ASP A 332 18.41 -11.85 0.67
CA ASP A 332 17.95 -12.49 1.91
C ASP A 332 16.47 -12.86 1.87
N MET A 333 15.67 -12.17 1.04
CA MET A 333 14.26 -12.53 0.81
C MET A 333 14.08 -13.76 -0.10
N ILE A 334 15.07 -14.07 -0.94
CA ILE A 334 15.00 -15.19 -1.91
C ILE A 334 15.47 -16.50 -1.26
N ASN A 335 16.31 -16.44 -0.24
CA ASN A 335 16.89 -17.59 0.48
C ASN A 335 16.01 -18.00 1.66
#